data_0526b9b08ea6ff9f8d2d0bf5df9079e3
#
_entry.id   0526b9b08ea6ff9f8d2d0bf5df9079e3
#
_cell.length_a   1.000
_cell.length_b   1.000
_cell.length_c   1.000
_cell.angle_alpha   90.00
_cell.angle_beta   90.00
_cell.angle_gamma   90.00
#
_symmetry.space_group_name_H-M   'P 1'
#
loop_
_entity.id
_entity.type
_entity.pdbx_description
1 polymer ?
#
loop_
_entity_poly.entity_id
_entity_poly.type
_entity_poly.pdbx_seq_one_letter_code
_entity_poly.pdbx_strand_id
1 'polypeptide(L)'
;PEERRFYTQVTDPMREASLIQHPDELDAALFRLRSSDRLALDTEFMRERTYHAQLCLVQIATESDCYLIDPLVGLDLAPLHELLQDRSKLKILHAARQDLEVLLQAGGAVPGPLFDTQVAAALLGFPPQVGYAELVARQLGHSIDKGQTRTDWSRRPLTPAQVAYAADDVRHLLILHTDLQAALVAKGRSDWVTEETANCENPALYRTDPAQAWRRLKGLSRLQPDEQ
;
A
#
# COMPACT_ATOMS: atom_id res chain seq x y z
N PRO A 1 30.40 -10.99 -14.31
CA PRO A 1 30.40 -10.33 -13.04
C PRO A 1 29.28 -10.91 -12.21
N GLU A 2 29.67 -11.61 -11.14
CA GLU A 2 28.78 -12.35 -10.26
C GLU A 2 27.89 -11.37 -9.47
N GLU A 3 26.59 -11.39 -9.74
CA GLU A 3 25.57 -10.85 -8.85
C GLU A 3 25.60 -11.67 -7.55
N ARG A 4 26.24 -11.16 -6.52
CA ARG A 4 26.15 -11.74 -5.18
C ARG A 4 24.73 -11.54 -4.66
N ARG A 5 23.93 -12.60 -4.75
CA ARG A 5 22.65 -12.72 -4.06
C ARG A 5 22.94 -12.85 -2.57
N PHE A 6 22.66 -11.81 -1.82
CA PHE A 6 22.61 -11.90 -0.35
C PHE A 6 21.27 -12.52 0.05
N TYR A 7 21.16 -13.84 -0.04
CA TYR A 7 20.04 -14.54 0.57
C TYR A 7 20.28 -14.60 2.08
N THR A 8 19.71 -13.67 2.82
CA THR A 8 19.43 -13.91 4.22
C THR A 8 18.23 -14.86 4.26
N GLN A 9 18.41 -16.08 4.77
CA GLN A 9 17.28 -16.94 5.08
C GLN A 9 16.53 -16.28 6.23
N VAL A 10 15.54 -15.46 5.89
CA VAL A 10 14.64 -14.88 6.85
C VAL A 10 13.58 -15.95 7.14
N THR A 11 13.72 -16.63 8.25
CA THR A 11 12.60 -17.33 8.88
C THR A 11 11.60 -16.23 9.23
N ASP A 12 10.44 -16.23 8.58
CA ASP A 12 9.38 -15.25 8.78
C ASP A 12 8.88 -15.32 10.24
N PRO A 13 9.26 -14.40 11.14
CA PRO A 13 8.82 -14.40 12.53
C PRO A 13 7.44 -13.74 12.68
N MET A 14 6.81 -13.32 11.57
CA MET A 14 5.55 -12.61 11.61
C MET A 14 4.43 -13.53 12.09
N ARG A 15 3.67 -13.06 13.05
CA ARG A 15 2.50 -13.76 13.56
C ARG A 15 1.47 -13.98 12.44
N GLU A 16 0.61 -14.95 12.65
CA GLU A 16 -0.59 -15.14 11.84
C GLU A 16 -1.39 -13.84 11.77
N ALA A 17 -1.91 -13.50 10.59
CA ALA A 17 -2.65 -12.26 10.40
C ALA A 17 -3.94 -12.27 11.22
N SER A 18 -4.21 -11.18 11.92
CA SER A 18 -5.42 -10.99 12.72
C SER A 18 -6.42 -10.16 11.94
N LEU A 19 -7.59 -10.72 11.64
CA LEU A 19 -8.72 -9.99 11.06
C LEU A 19 -9.43 -9.20 12.17
N ILE A 20 -9.48 -7.87 11.99
CA ILE A 20 -10.00 -6.92 12.97
C ILE A 20 -11.42 -6.51 12.55
N GLN A 21 -12.41 -6.91 13.33
CA GLN A 21 -13.83 -6.65 13.08
C GLN A 21 -14.57 -6.03 14.26
N HIS A 22 -13.90 -5.86 15.41
CA HIS A 22 -14.48 -5.28 16.62
C HIS A 22 -13.67 -4.06 17.10
N PRO A 23 -14.32 -3.06 17.73
CA PRO A 23 -13.63 -1.86 18.23
C PRO A 23 -12.49 -2.15 19.20
N ASP A 24 -12.68 -3.06 20.16
CA ASP A 24 -11.66 -3.42 21.15
C ASP A 24 -10.43 -4.08 20.49
N GLU A 25 -10.64 -4.85 19.42
CA GLU A 25 -9.55 -5.43 18.63
C GLU A 25 -8.76 -4.35 17.87
N LEU A 26 -9.48 -3.34 17.33
CA LEU A 26 -8.85 -2.20 16.66
C LEU A 26 -8.01 -1.40 17.65
N ASP A 27 -8.53 -1.10 18.83
CA ASP A 27 -7.80 -0.37 19.87
C ASP A 27 -6.52 -1.13 20.30
N ALA A 28 -6.63 -2.44 20.50
CA ALA A 28 -5.47 -3.27 20.82
C ALA A 28 -4.43 -3.32 19.69
N ALA A 29 -4.86 -3.42 18.43
CA ALA A 29 -3.98 -3.38 17.27
C ALA A 29 -3.28 -2.02 17.15
N LEU A 30 -4.03 -0.91 17.27
CA LEU A 30 -3.49 0.45 17.21
C LEU A 30 -2.48 0.71 18.34
N PHE A 31 -2.74 0.20 19.55
CA PHE A 31 -1.78 0.31 20.66
C PHE A 31 -0.43 -0.31 20.29
N ARG A 32 -0.43 -1.50 19.66
CA ARG A 32 0.79 -2.17 19.23
C ARG A 32 1.45 -1.48 18.05
N LEU A 33 0.69 -1.05 17.05
CA LEU A 33 1.19 -0.34 15.87
C LEU A 33 1.87 0.99 16.23
N ARG A 34 1.40 1.68 17.28
CA ARG A 34 2.02 2.93 17.77
C ARG A 34 3.44 2.75 18.27
N SER A 35 3.85 1.54 18.66
CA SER A 35 5.21 1.26 19.13
C SER A 35 6.23 1.07 18.01
N SER A 36 5.79 0.94 16.74
CA SER A 36 6.67 0.75 15.60
C SER A 36 6.93 2.07 14.88
N ASP A 37 8.18 2.28 14.43
CA ASP A 37 8.57 3.44 13.61
C ASP A 37 8.29 3.23 12.11
N ARG A 38 8.04 1.98 11.70
CA ARG A 38 7.76 1.58 10.31
C ARG A 38 6.51 0.72 10.23
N LEU A 39 5.65 1.04 9.29
CA LEU A 39 4.40 0.36 9.05
C LEU A 39 4.31 -0.05 7.58
N ALA A 40 4.24 -1.34 7.30
CA ALA A 40 3.84 -1.84 5.99
C ALA A 40 2.34 -1.61 5.81
N LEU A 41 1.92 -1.14 4.64
CA LEU A 41 0.53 -0.73 4.39
C LEU A 41 0.12 -1.14 2.98
N ASP A 42 -1.09 -1.67 2.85
CA ASP A 42 -1.77 -1.93 1.59
C ASP A 42 -3.28 -1.78 1.76
N THR A 43 -4.04 -1.71 0.67
CA THR A 43 -5.50 -1.63 0.73
C THR A 43 -6.17 -2.47 -0.34
N GLU A 44 -7.32 -3.07 0.01
CA GLU A 44 -8.23 -3.63 -0.98
C GLU A 44 -9.49 -2.78 -1.11
N PHE A 45 -9.91 -2.53 -2.35
CA PHE A 45 -11.04 -1.66 -2.63
C PHE A 45 -11.80 -2.08 -3.89
N MET A 46 -13.05 -1.66 -4.00
CA MET A 46 -13.90 -1.87 -5.17
C MET A 46 -14.20 -0.55 -5.87
N ARG A 47 -14.04 -0.52 -7.22
CA ARG A 47 -14.25 0.69 -8.05
C ARG A 47 -15.22 0.45 -9.21
N GLU A 48 -16.06 -0.56 -9.14
CA GLU A 48 -16.87 -0.94 -10.30
C GLU A 48 -18.19 -0.17 -10.46
N ARG A 49 -18.80 0.30 -9.37
CA ARG A 49 -20.17 0.85 -9.35
C ARG A 49 -20.30 2.22 -8.73
N THR A 50 -19.21 2.82 -8.26
CA THR A 50 -19.20 4.09 -7.54
C THR A 50 -18.16 5.03 -8.13
N TYR A 51 -18.43 6.33 -8.04
CA TYR A 51 -17.46 7.36 -8.47
C TYR A 51 -16.18 7.32 -7.61
N HIS A 52 -16.34 7.13 -6.31
CA HIS A 52 -15.24 6.90 -5.39
C HIS A 52 -15.05 5.40 -5.14
N ALA A 53 -13.81 4.98 -4.98
CA ALA A 53 -13.52 3.61 -4.60
C ALA A 53 -14.08 3.33 -3.19
N GLN A 54 -14.67 2.16 -3.01
CA GLN A 54 -15.10 1.69 -1.70
C GLN A 54 -13.93 0.97 -1.05
N LEU A 55 -13.40 1.51 0.06
CA LEU A 55 -12.39 0.81 0.88
C LEU A 55 -13.02 -0.45 1.48
N CYS A 56 -12.40 -1.60 1.24
CA CYS A 56 -12.90 -2.91 1.67
C CYS A 56 -12.02 -3.58 2.71
N LEU A 57 -10.72 -3.31 2.71
CA LEU A 57 -9.79 -3.84 3.70
C LEU A 57 -8.58 -2.90 3.81
N VAL A 58 -8.01 -2.77 5.01
CA VAL A 58 -6.71 -2.14 5.24
C VAL A 58 -5.79 -3.18 5.85
N GLN A 59 -4.71 -3.46 5.14
CA GLN A 59 -3.64 -4.32 5.63
C GLN A 59 -2.55 -3.47 6.25
N ILE A 60 -2.14 -3.79 7.45
CA ILE A 60 -1.06 -3.08 8.13
C ILE A 60 -0.19 -4.06 8.92
N ALA A 61 1.13 -3.96 8.75
CA ALA A 61 2.06 -4.85 9.42
C ALA A 61 3.27 -4.11 10.01
N THR A 62 3.82 -4.70 11.06
CA THR A 62 5.12 -4.40 11.66
C THR A 62 6.02 -5.62 11.50
N GLU A 63 7.23 -5.58 12.06
CA GLU A 63 8.14 -6.74 12.09
C GLU A 63 7.57 -7.96 12.81
N SER A 64 6.59 -7.76 13.70
CA SER A 64 6.05 -8.84 14.56
C SER A 64 4.57 -9.12 14.35
N ASP A 65 3.81 -8.16 13.84
CA ASP A 65 2.35 -8.23 13.81
C ASP A 65 1.80 -7.91 12.43
N CYS A 66 0.70 -8.57 12.05
CA CYS A 66 -0.04 -8.31 10.83
C CYS A 66 -1.53 -8.20 11.15
N TYR A 67 -2.16 -7.10 10.75
CA TYR A 67 -3.56 -6.79 10.97
C TYR A 67 -4.28 -6.53 9.65
N LEU A 68 -5.45 -7.14 9.50
CA LEU A 68 -6.38 -6.97 8.40
C LEU A 68 -7.61 -6.27 8.96
N ILE A 69 -7.71 -4.96 8.79
CA ILE A 69 -8.76 -4.14 9.38
C ILE A 69 -9.93 -4.05 8.41
N ASP A 70 -11.11 -4.47 8.85
CA ASP A 70 -12.33 -4.53 8.04
C ASP A 70 -13.19 -3.25 8.22
N PRO A 71 -13.16 -2.30 7.28
CA PRO A 71 -13.96 -1.08 7.37
C PRO A 71 -15.46 -1.33 7.16
N LEU A 72 -15.84 -2.44 6.53
CA LEU A 72 -17.22 -2.71 6.14
C LEU A 72 -18.11 -3.13 7.30
N VAL A 73 -17.52 -3.49 8.43
CA VAL A 73 -18.28 -3.81 9.66
C VAL A 73 -18.65 -2.56 10.49
N GLY A 74 -18.30 -1.35 10.00
CA GLY A 74 -18.67 -0.10 10.64
C GLY A 74 -17.76 0.34 11.77
N LEU A 75 -16.48 -0.05 11.75
CA LEU A 75 -15.46 0.43 12.69
C LEU A 75 -15.23 1.95 12.52
N ASP A 76 -15.03 2.65 13.62
CA ASP A 76 -14.47 4.00 13.57
C ASP A 76 -12.98 3.96 13.21
N LEU A 77 -12.66 4.38 12.00
CA LEU A 77 -11.29 4.39 11.50
C LEU A 77 -10.53 5.70 11.78
N ALA A 78 -11.14 6.68 12.45
CA ALA A 78 -10.47 7.95 12.75
C ALA A 78 -9.13 7.75 13.49
N PRO A 79 -9.03 6.87 14.53
CA PRO A 79 -7.75 6.63 15.20
C PRO A 79 -6.70 5.94 14.31
N LEU A 80 -7.12 5.11 13.34
CA LEU A 80 -6.22 4.54 12.34
C LEU A 80 -5.70 5.64 11.40
N HIS A 81 -6.57 6.51 10.91
CA HIS A 81 -6.17 7.61 10.03
C HIS A 81 -5.22 8.58 10.74
N GLU A 82 -5.40 8.85 12.03
CA GLU A 82 -4.45 9.62 12.84
C GLU A 82 -3.08 8.95 12.89
N LEU A 83 -3.03 7.62 13.12
CA LEU A 83 -1.78 6.86 13.09
C LEU A 83 -1.09 6.92 11.73
N LEU A 84 -1.85 6.83 10.63
CA LEU A 84 -1.30 6.91 9.28
C LEU A 84 -0.77 8.30 8.91
N GLN A 85 -1.23 9.35 9.59
CA GLN A 85 -0.74 10.73 9.44
C GLN A 85 0.43 11.06 10.35
N ASP A 86 0.77 10.21 11.32
CA ASP A 86 1.90 10.42 12.23
C ASP A 86 3.22 10.46 11.45
N ARG A 87 3.81 11.66 11.39
CA ARG A 87 5.04 11.94 10.64
C ARG A 87 6.28 11.26 11.23
N SER A 88 6.23 10.76 12.45
CA SER A 88 7.31 10.00 13.07
C SER A 88 7.40 8.55 12.58
N LYS A 89 6.39 8.06 11.85
CA LYS A 89 6.27 6.68 11.39
C LYS A 89 6.31 6.61 9.87
N LEU A 90 7.25 5.84 9.32
CA LEU A 90 7.35 5.60 7.89
C LEU A 90 6.29 4.59 7.44
N LYS A 91 5.47 4.96 6.45
CA LYS A 91 4.54 4.03 5.78
C LYS A 91 5.19 3.49 4.52
N ILE A 92 5.27 2.17 4.44
CA ILE A 92 5.92 1.44 3.35
C ILE A 92 4.84 0.74 2.54
N LEU A 93 4.76 1.07 1.24
CA LEU A 93 3.79 0.53 0.31
C LEU A 93 4.50 0.03 -0.97
N HIS A 94 3.73 -0.57 -1.87
CA HIS A 94 4.16 -0.90 -3.22
C HIS A 94 3.19 -0.33 -4.25
N ALA A 95 3.65 0.54 -5.15
CA ALA A 95 2.82 1.22 -6.14
C ALA A 95 1.66 2.04 -5.51
N ALA A 96 1.94 2.77 -4.45
CA ALA A 96 1.06 3.36 -3.46
C ALA A 96 -0.08 4.26 -3.98
N ARG A 97 -0.04 4.70 -5.23
CA ARG A 97 -0.90 5.79 -5.74
C ARG A 97 -2.39 5.54 -5.54
N GLN A 98 -2.87 4.30 -5.74
CA GLN A 98 -4.29 3.98 -5.61
C GLN A 98 -4.71 3.88 -4.15
N ASP A 99 -3.85 3.31 -3.31
CA ASP A 99 -4.07 3.20 -1.87
C ASP A 99 -4.18 4.57 -1.23
N LEU A 100 -3.29 5.49 -1.60
CA LEU A 100 -3.31 6.88 -1.11
C LEU A 100 -4.58 7.62 -1.53
N GLU A 101 -5.09 7.38 -2.76
CA GLU A 101 -6.37 7.94 -3.20
C GLU A 101 -7.53 7.42 -2.34
N VAL A 102 -7.58 6.11 -2.10
CA VAL A 102 -8.66 5.48 -1.33
C VAL A 102 -8.60 5.89 0.14
N LEU A 103 -7.41 5.93 0.73
CA LEU A 103 -7.21 6.36 2.12
C LEU A 103 -7.52 7.84 2.30
N LEU A 104 -7.18 8.70 1.35
CA LEU A 104 -7.59 10.11 1.36
C LEU A 104 -9.12 10.25 1.32
N GLN A 105 -9.79 9.46 0.49
CA GLN A 105 -11.26 9.49 0.38
C GLN A 105 -11.93 9.01 1.68
N ALA A 106 -11.37 8.00 2.34
CA ALA A 106 -11.91 7.43 3.57
C ALA A 106 -11.60 8.30 4.81
N GLY A 107 -10.39 8.86 4.92
CA GLY A 107 -9.88 9.51 6.13
C GLY A 107 -9.61 11.01 5.98
N GLY A 108 -9.82 11.59 4.79
CA GLY A 108 -9.68 13.04 4.57
C GLY A 108 -8.24 13.54 4.42
N ALA A 109 -7.22 12.68 4.61
CA ALA A 109 -5.81 13.04 4.47
C ALA A 109 -5.00 11.90 3.86
N VAL A 110 -3.90 12.26 3.19
CA VAL A 110 -2.95 11.30 2.64
C VAL A 110 -2.00 10.83 3.75
N PRO A 111 -1.76 9.53 3.91
CA PRO A 111 -0.71 9.00 4.79
C PRO A 111 0.67 9.59 4.48
N GLY A 112 1.54 9.69 5.47
CA GLY A 112 2.94 10.11 5.28
C GLY A 112 3.73 10.15 6.60
N PRO A 113 5.08 10.12 6.54
CA PRO A 113 5.93 9.99 5.35
C PRO A 113 5.84 8.61 4.70
N LEU A 114 6.19 8.56 3.41
CA LEU A 114 6.04 7.37 2.57
C LEU A 114 7.37 6.81 2.09
N PHE A 115 7.40 5.50 1.88
CA PHE A 115 8.38 4.81 1.05
C PHE A 115 7.67 3.85 0.11
N ASP A 116 7.77 4.09 -1.20
CA ASP A 116 7.21 3.21 -2.21
C ASP A 116 8.29 2.27 -2.76
N THR A 117 8.11 0.97 -2.51
CA THR A 117 9.08 -0.06 -2.93
C THR A 117 9.16 -0.22 -4.45
N GLN A 118 8.12 0.13 -5.22
CA GLN A 118 8.17 0.13 -6.68
C GLN A 118 9.05 1.29 -7.20
N VAL A 119 8.91 2.48 -6.63
CA VAL A 119 9.75 3.65 -6.94
C VAL A 119 11.20 3.35 -6.58
N ALA A 120 11.44 2.84 -5.39
CA ALA A 120 12.78 2.46 -4.93
C ALA A 120 13.45 1.43 -5.86
N ALA A 121 12.71 0.40 -6.26
CA ALA A 121 13.19 -0.61 -7.20
C ALA A 121 13.54 -0.01 -8.57
N ALA A 122 12.70 0.89 -9.11
CA ALA A 122 12.96 1.59 -10.37
C ALA A 122 14.26 2.42 -10.31
N LEU A 123 14.50 3.12 -9.20
CA LEU A 123 15.75 3.87 -8.97
C LEU A 123 16.98 2.95 -8.86
N LEU A 124 16.80 1.68 -8.58
CA LEU A 124 17.86 0.67 -8.54
C LEU A 124 18.07 -0.05 -9.88
N GLY A 125 17.22 0.20 -10.89
CA GLY A 125 17.33 -0.33 -12.25
C GLY A 125 16.37 -1.49 -12.54
N PHE A 126 15.39 -1.75 -11.70
CA PHE A 126 14.26 -2.62 -12.04
C PHE A 126 13.33 -1.93 -13.06
N PRO A 127 12.47 -2.69 -13.74
CA PRO A 127 11.43 -2.09 -14.57
C PRO A 127 10.61 -1.05 -13.79
N PRO A 128 10.23 0.09 -14.38
CA PRO A 128 9.54 1.18 -13.65
C PRO A 128 8.23 0.78 -12.98
N GLN A 129 7.58 -0.27 -13.48
CA GLN A 129 6.31 -0.80 -12.97
C GLN A 129 6.47 -2.28 -12.55
N VAL A 130 7.60 -2.62 -11.93
CA VAL A 130 7.79 -3.98 -11.40
C VAL A 130 6.67 -4.29 -10.42
N GLY A 131 5.99 -5.42 -10.59
CA GLY A 131 4.93 -5.85 -9.67
C GLY A 131 5.48 -6.39 -8.36
N TYR A 132 4.69 -6.25 -7.27
CA TYR A 132 5.08 -6.66 -5.93
C TYR A 132 5.59 -8.11 -5.86
N ALA A 133 4.81 -9.08 -6.34
CA ALA A 133 5.21 -10.49 -6.33
C ALA A 133 6.50 -10.76 -7.15
N GLU A 134 6.73 -10.02 -8.24
CA GLU A 134 7.97 -10.12 -9.00
C GLU A 134 9.15 -9.55 -8.22
N LEU A 135 8.96 -8.41 -7.54
CA LEU A 135 9.99 -7.79 -6.72
C LEU A 135 10.36 -8.70 -5.54
N VAL A 136 9.37 -9.27 -4.84
CA VAL A 136 9.58 -10.24 -3.75
C VAL A 136 10.34 -11.47 -4.28
N ALA A 137 9.92 -12.03 -5.42
CA ALA A 137 10.60 -13.20 -5.99
C ALA A 137 12.06 -12.93 -6.35
N ARG A 138 12.35 -11.74 -6.91
CA ARG A 138 13.72 -11.38 -7.31
C ARG A 138 14.63 -11.01 -6.14
N GLN A 139 14.09 -10.31 -5.13
CA GLN A 139 14.86 -9.82 -3.98
C GLN A 139 14.95 -10.85 -2.86
N LEU A 140 13.85 -11.54 -2.56
CA LEU A 140 13.76 -12.41 -1.40
C LEU A 140 13.72 -13.91 -1.76
N GLY A 141 13.55 -14.26 -3.04
CA GLY A 141 13.43 -15.64 -3.48
C GLY A 141 12.10 -16.32 -3.11
N HIS A 142 11.10 -15.54 -2.65
CA HIS A 142 9.78 -16.04 -2.28
C HIS A 142 8.78 -15.89 -3.44
N SER A 143 7.88 -16.87 -3.59
CA SER A 143 6.78 -16.81 -4.54
C SER A 143 5.49 -16.44 -3.82
N ILE A 144 4.80 -15.40 -4.28
CA ILE A 144 3.50 -14.95 -3.76
C ILE A 144 2.40 -15.41 -4.73
N ASP A 145 1.31 -15.94 -4.17
CA ASP A 145 0.11 -16.27 -4.94
C ASP A 145 -0.61 -14.97 -5.37
N LYS A 146 -1.02 -14.92 -6.65
CA LYS A 146 -1.77 -13.79 -7.24
C LYS A 146 -3.25 -14.11 -7.45
N GLY A 147 -3.73 -15.22 -6.90
CA GLY A 147 -5.06 -15.77 -7.21
C GLY A 147 -6.23 -14.88 -6.78
N GLN A 148 -6.04 -13.94 -5.86
CA GLN A 148 -7.11 -13.10 -5.31
C GLN A 148 -7.14 -11.65 -5.81
N THR A 149 -6.22 -11.23 -6.69
CA THR A 149 -6.11 -9.85 -7.21
C THR A 149 -7.41 -9.28 -7.80
N ARG A 150 -8.30 -10.14 -8.33
CA ARG A 150 -9.56 -9.72 -8.99
C ARG A 150 -10.80 -10.29 -8.30
N THR A 151 -10.72 -10.59 -7.02
CA THR A 151 -11.88 -11.08 -6.24
C THR A 151 -12.76 -9.91 -5.80
N ASP A 152 -14.01 -10.23 -5.46
CA ASP A 152 -14.93 -9.25 -4.89
C ASP A 152 -14.61 -9.03 -3.39
N TRP A 153 -13.85 -8.00 -3.11
CA TRP A 153 -13.43 -7.64 -1.75
C TRP A 153 -14.54 -7.05 -0.89
N SER A 154 -15.69 -6.72 -1.48
CA SER A 154 -16.85 -6.23 -0.72
C SER A 154 -17.65 -7.35 -0.05
N ARG A 155 -17.44 -8.61 -0.44
CA ARG A 155 -18.15 -9.76 0.15
C ARG A 155 -17.65 -10.10 1.54
N ARG A 156 -18.59 -10.57 2.38
CA ARG A 156 -18.30 -11.08 3.72
C ARG A 156 -19.01 -12.42 3.95
N PRO A 157 -18.42 -13.33 4.74
CA PRO A 157 -17.08 -13.24 5.31
C PRO A 157 -15.98 -13.35 4.25
N LEU A 158 -14.77 -12.84 4.55
CA LEU A 158 -13.59 -13.09 3.75
C LEU A 158 -13.26 -14.58 3.77
N THR A 159 -12.85 -15.10 2.61
CA THR A 159 -12.37 -16.49 2.53
C THR A 159 -10.97 -16.62 3.13
N PRO A 160 -10.57 -17.82 3.60
CA PRO A 160 -9.19 -18.03 4.05
C PRO A 160 -8.14 -17.67 3.01
N ALA A 161 -8.42 -17.87 1.72
CA ALA A 161 -7.52 -17.51 0.63
C ALA A 161 -7.38 -15.98 0.49
N GLN A 162 -8.46 -15.21 0.68
CA GLN A 162 -8.39 -13.74 0.69
C GLN A 162 -7.60 -13.23 1.91
N VAL A 163 -7.80 -13.82 3.09
CA VAL A 163 -7.06 -13.45 4.30
C VAL A 163 -5.55 -13.72 4.11
N ALA A 164 -5.20 -14.88 3.58
CA ALA A 164 -3.79 -15.22 3.31
C ALA A 164 -3.16 -14.27 2.28
N TYR A 165 -3.86 -14.01 1.17
CA TYR A 165 -3.42 -13.09 0.13
C TYR A 165 -3.18 -11.68 0.69
N ALA A 166 -4.15 -11.11 1.41
CA ALA A 166 -4.05 -9.78 1.99
C ALA A 166 -2.90 -9.66 3.02
N ALA A 167 -2.62 -10.72 3.76
CA ALA A 167 -1.48 -10.76 4.66
C ALA A 167 -0.15 -10.77 3.90
N ASP A 168 -0.08 -11.51 2.78
CA ASP A 168 1.13 -11.59 1.97
C ASP A 168 1.47 -10.26 1.28
N ASP A 169 0.48 -9.42 0.96
CA ASP A 169 0.70 -8.12 0.34
C ASP A 169 1.47 -7.13 1.24
N VAL A 170 1.43 -7.30 2.56
CA VAL A 170 2.20 -6.45 3.51
C VAL A 170 3.39 -7.15 4.16
N ARG A 171 3.38 -8.49 4.21
CA ARG A 171 4.34 -9.31 4.97
C ARG A 171 5.79 -9.04 4.60
N HIS A 172 6.08 -8.83 3.34
CA HIS A 172 7.45 -8.68 2.85
C HIS A 172 7.90 -7.23 2.66
N LEU A 173 7.00 -6.24 2.83
CA LEU A 173 7.30 -4.83 2.56
C LEU A 173 8.41 -4.27 3.44
N LEU A 174 8.45 -4.64 4.74
CA LEU A 174 9.47 -4.17 5.67
C LEU A 174 10.87 -4.70 5.34
N ILE A 175 10.94 -5.96 4.91
CA ILE A 175 12.21 -6.58 4.49
C ILE A 175 12.65 -5.95 3.16
N LEU A 176 11.75 -5.83 2.19
CA LEU A 176 12.03 -5.13 0.93
C LEU A 176 12.53 -3.71 1.17
N HIS A 177 11.88 -2.95 2.08
CA HIS A 177 12.34 -1.62 2.44
C HIS A 177 13.78 -1.63 2.95
N THR A 178 14.11 -2.55 3.87
CA THR A 178 15.46 -2.64 4.44
C THR A 178 16.51 -2.90 3.36
N ASP A 179 16.26 -3.85 2.45
CA ASP A 179 17.18 -4.22 1.39
C ASP A 179 17.32 -3.13 0.32
N LEU A 180 16.18 -2.56 -0.13
CA LEU A 180 16.17 -1.49 -1.13
C LEU A 180 16.81 -0.22 -0.59
N GLN A 181 16.54 0.16 0.66
CA GLN A 181 17.14 1.32 1.30
C GLN A 181 18.66 1.16 1.42
N ALA A 182 19.16 0.00 1.83
CA ALA A 182 20.59 -0.27 1.87
C ALA A 182 21.25 -0.15 0.49
N ALA A 183 20.60 -0.66 -0.55
CA ALA A 183 21.07 -0.56 -1.93
C ALA A 183 21.05 0.90 -2.45
N LEU A 184 20.01 1.68 -2.10
CA LEU A 184 19.92 3.12 -2.44
C LEU A 184 21.03 3.93 -1.76
N VAL A 185 21.30 3.67 -0.48
CA VAL A 185 22.41 4.31 0.26
C VAL A 185 23.73 4.00 -0.45
N ALA A 186 23.99 2.73 -0.77
CA ALA A 186 25.22 2.32 -1.46
C ALA A 186 25.42 2.98 -2.84
N LYS A 187 24.32 3.39 -3.50
CA LYS A 187 24.34 4.10 -4.79
C LYS A 187 24.20 5.62 -4.68
N GLY A 188 24.09 6.18 -3.46
CA GLY A 188 23.88 7.60 -3.24
C GLY A 188 22.54 8.13 -3.79
N ARG A 189 21.48 7.30 -3.74
CA ARG A 189 20.15 7.61 -4.32
C ARG A 189 19.03 7.71 -3.29
N SER A 190 19.35 7.72 -1.99
CA SER A 190 18.33 7.79 -0.91
C SER A 190 17.48 9.06 -0.99
N ASP A 191 18.10 10.20 -1.34
CA ASP A 191 17.35 11.46 -1.45
C ASP A 191 16.35 11.43 -2.61
N TRP A 192 16.66 10.72 -3.69
CA TRP A 192 15.76 10.62 -4.84
C TRP A 192 14.46 9.87 -4.50
N VAL A 193 14.54 8.75 -3.75
CA VAL A 193 13.33 8.05 -3.34
C VAL A 193 12.51 8.89 -2.37
N THR A 194 13.16 9.63 -1.49
CA THR A 194 12.48 10.54 -0.55
C THR A 194 11.74 11.65 -1.29
N GLU A 195 12.36 12.27 -2.29
CA GLU A 195 11.75 13.31 -3.10
C GLU A 195 10.56 12.77 -3.92
N GLU A 196 10.74 11.64 -4.61
CA GLU A 196 9.68 11.04 -5.44
C GLU A 196 8.47 10.62 -4.59
N THR A 197 8.71 10.02 -3.41
CA THR A 197 7.60 9.60 -2.55
C THR A 197 6.92 10.78 -1.85
N ALA A 198 7.65 11.83 -1.49
CA ALA A 198 7.07 13.05 -0.94
C ALA A 198 6.12 13.74 -1.93
N ASN A 199 6.40 13.66 -3.24
CA ASN A 199 5.48 14.15 -4.27
C ASN A 199 4.12 13.43 -4.21
N CYS A 200 4.11 12.13 -3.88
CA CYS A 200 2.87 11.36 -3.74
C CYS A 200 2.03 11.77 -2.51
N GLU A 201 2.60 12.47 -1.53
CA GLU A 201 1.86 12.95 -0.35
C GLU A 201 0.98 14.18 -0.64
N ASN A 202 1.06 14.76 -1.83
CA ASN A 202 0.24 15.91 -2.22
C ASN A 202 -1.22 15.49 -2.48
N PRO A 203 -2.20 15.89 -1.65
CA PRO A 203 -3.59 15.48 -1.82
C PRO A 203 -4.23 16.00 -3.11
N ALA A 204 -3.68 17.03 -3.74
CA ALA A 204 -4.18 17.55 -5.01
C ALA A 204 -4.06 16.54 -6.16
N LEU A 205 -3.13 15.56 -6.06
CA LEU A 205 -2.97 14.49 -7.06
C LEU A 205 -4.16 13.54 -7.11
N TYR A 206 -4.92 13.44 -6.03
CA TYR A 206 -6.01 12.47 -5.83
C TYR A 206 -7.39 13.13 -5.85
N ARG A 207 -7.45 14.48 -5.82
CA ARG A 207 -8.71 15.21 -5.92
C ARG A 207 -9.06 15.40 -7.39
N THR A 208 -10.27 15.00 -7.76
CA THR A 208 -10.83 15.30 -9.07
C THR A 208 -11.77 16.49 -8.90
N ASP A 209 -11.48 17.59 -9.60
CA ASP A 209 -12.45 18.68 -9.73
C ASP A 209 -13.64 18.17 -10.57
N PRO A 210 -14.85 18.08 -10.00
CA PRO A 210 -16.03 17.61 -10.74
C PRO A 210 -16.29 18.43 -12.02
N ALA A 211 -16.00 19.74 -11.96
CA ALA A 211 -16.16 20.64 -13.12
C ALA A 211 -15.19 20.34 -14.27
N GLN A 212 -14.12 19.58 -14.00
CA GLN A 212 -13.13 19.17 -15.00
C GLN A 212 -13.10 17.66 -15.25
N ALA A 213 -13.97 16.89 -14.60
CA ALA A 213 -14.03 15.42 -14.71
C ALA A 213 -14.27 14.97 -16.17
N TRP A 214 -15.03 15.75 -16.94
CA TRP A 214 -15.30 15.51 -18.36
C TRP A 214 -14.03 15.43 -19.21
N ARG A 215 -12.95 16.15 -18.85
CA ARG A 215 -11.67 16.12 -19.59
C ARG A 215 -10.98 14.75 -19.57
N ARG A 216 -11.40 13.85 -18.68
CA ARG A 216 -10.88 12.49 -18.59
C ARG A 216 -11.63 11.48 -19.47
N LEU A 217 -12.71 11.90 -20.15
CA LEU A 217 -13.46 11.05 -21.06
C LEU A 217 -12.59 10.68 -22.27
N LYS A 218 -12.46 9.38 -22.52
CA LYS A 218 -11.74 8.88 -23.70
C LYS A 218 -12.48 9.33 -24.96
N GLY A 219 -11.75 9.89 -25.93
CA GLY A 219 -12.32 10.27 -27.22
C GLY A 219 -12.72 11.73 -27.35
N LEU A 220 -12.62 12.55 -26.29
CA LEU A 220 -12.88 14.00 -26.36
C LEU A 220 -12.10 14.70 -27.46
N SER A 221 -10.86 14.30 -27.70
CA SER A 221 -10.03 14.86 -28.77
C SER A 221 -10.53 14.57 -30.19
N ARG A 222 -11.53 13.70 -30.33
CA ARG A 222 -12.19 13.38 -31.62
C ARG A 222 -13.44 14.21 -31.88
N LEU A 223 -13.91 14.94 -30.84
CA LEU A 223 -15.07 15.82 -30.96
C LEU A 223 -14.62 17.17 -31.54
N GLN A 224 -15.48 17.78 -32.36
CA GLN A 224 -15.27 19.14 -32.81
C GLN A 224 -15.33 20.11 -31.61
N PRO A 225 -14.69 21.31 -31.68
CA PRO A 225 -14.69 22.29 -30.59
C PRO A 225 -16.09 22.67 -30.09
N ASP A 226 -17.09 22.61 -30.95
CA ASP A 226 -18.48 22.96 -30.63
C ASP A 226 -19.24 21.79 -29.94
N GLU A 227 -18.65 20.59 -29.89
CA GLU A 227 -19.21 19.38 -29.28
C GLU A 227 -18.56 19.08 -27.90
N GLN A 228 -17.54 19.84 -27.51
CA GLN A 228 -16.84 19.71 -26.23
C GLN A 228 -17.45 20.61 -25.15
#